data_6628c5a6368a13f18d57403acf74def8
#
_entry.id   6628c5a6368a13f18d57403acf74def8
#
_cell.length_a   1.000
_cell.length_b   1.000
_cell.length_c   1.000
_cell.angle_alpha   90.00
_cell.angle_beta   90.00
_cell.angle_gamma   90.00
#
_symmetry.space_group_name_H-M   'P 1'
#
loop_
_entity.id
_entity.type
_entity.pdbx_description
1 polymer ?
#
loop_
_entity_poly.entity_id
_entity_poly.type
_entity_poly.pdbx_seq_one_letter_code
_entity_poly.pdbx_strand_id
1 'polypeptide(L)'
;MFNRGPLRAVIPVIAAAGVAVGFSLPASASATPAASVSRYRIMQPSSGGNVCLDAGFEFSKCQYGPSPDDPPSLEKWILVPAANGSVQIKNGTFCLDLSMFTQPCAKGDGAQQWFRVSAGNGTVLVVNKSTRFPQCLDSFWTFKTCVKGDKQQIWRFKLAS
;
A
#
# COMPACT_ATOMS: atom_id res chain seq x y z
N MET A 1 46.94 -10.70 -37.67
CA MET A 1 46.70 -12.11 -38.04
C MET A 1 45.22 -12.40 -37.79
N PHE A 2 44.44 -12.43 -38.84
CA PHE A 2 43.00 -12.69 -38.78
C PHE A 2 42.75 -14.15 -39.16
N ASN A 3 42.19 -14.92 -38.20
CA ASN A 3 41.82 -16.31 -38.44
C ASN A 3 40.31 -16.38 -38.75
N ARG A 4 39.94 -16.67 -40.00
CA ARG A 4 38.59 -16.89 -40.47
C ARG A 4 38.27 -18.39 -40.40
N GLY A 5 37.39 -18.81 -39.49
CA GLY A 5 36.82 -20.15 -39.45
C GLY A 5 35.67 -20.32 -40.46
N PRO A 6 35.44 -21.54 -40.98
CA PRO A 6 34.51 -21.80 -42.08
C PRO A 6 33.04 -21.84 -41.63
N LEU A 7 32.17 -21.18 -42.40
CA LEU A 7 30.71 -21.29 -42.36
C LEU A 7 30.25 -22.70 -42.72
N ARG A 8 29.54 -23.37 -41.82
CA ARG A 8 28.77 -24.57 -42.10
C ARG A 8 27.34 -24.19 -42.40
N ALA A 9 26.91 -24.44 -43.62
CA ALA A 9 25.51 -24.35 -44.07
C ALA A 9 24.70 -25.48 -43.43
N VAL A 10 23.62 -25.15 -42.76
CA VAL A 10 22.61 -26.08 -42.24
C VAL A 10 21.40 -25.99 -43.16
N ILE A 11 21.06 -27.10 -43.82
CA ILE A 11 19.86 -27.24 -44.67
C ILE A 11 18.65 -27.49 -43.75
N PRO A 12 17.55 -26.75 -43.87
CA PRO A 12 16.36 -27.06 -43.11
C PRO A 12 15.54 -28.15 -43.82
N VAL A 13 15.26 -29.23 -43.12
CA VAL A 13 14.28 -30.27 -43.53
C VAL A 13 12.89 -29.71 -43.21
N ILE A 14 12.10 -29.55 -44.27
CA ILE A 14 10.68 -29.16 -44.14
C ILE A 14 9.87 -30.45 -43.92
N ALA A 15 9.41 -30.65 -42.68
CA ALA A 15 8.42 -31.68 -42.38
C ALA A 15 7.02 -31.06 -42.50
N ALA A 16 6.23 -31.54 -43.47
CA ALA A 16 4.83 -31.19 -43.61
C ALA A 16 4.03 -31.89 -42.50
N ALA A 17 3.49 -31.15 -41.57
CA ALA A 17 2.57 -31.66 -40.57
C ALA A 17 1.12 -31.22 -40.90
N GLY A 18 0.24 -32.22 -40.95
CA GLY A 18 -1.17 -32.07 -41.30
C GLY A 18 -1.93 -31.17 -40.34
N VAL A 19 -2.83 -30.35 -40.89
CA VAL A 19 -3.72 -29.45 -40.17
C VAL A 19 -4.92 -30.26 -39.66
N ALA A 20 -4.89 -30.58 -38.35
CA ALA A 20 -6.09 -31.00 -37.64
C ALA A 20 -6.81 -29.74 -37.14
N VAL A 21 -7.93 -29.40 -37.78
CA VAL A 21 -8.80 -28.30 -37.34
C VAL A 21 -9.59 -28.77 -36.11
N GLY A 22 -8.98 -28.63 -34.95
CA GLY A 22 -9.67 -28.80 -33.67
C GLY A 22 -10.47 -27.54 -33.33
N PHE A 23 -11.80 -27.63 -33.34
CA PHE A 23 -12.66 -26.60 -32.77
C PHE A 23 -12.52 -26.62 -31.25
N SER A 24 -11.64 -25.80 -30.72
CA SER A 24 -11.59 -25.51 -29.29
C SER A 24 -12.72 -24.53 -28.95
N LEU A 25 -13.71 -25.02 -28.21
CA LEU A 25 -14.70 -24.15 -27.56
C LEU A 25 -13.97 -23.15 -26.64
N PRO A 26 -14.33 -21.86 -26.66
CA PRO A 26 -13.71 -20.91 -25.74
C PRO A 26 -14.05 -21.35 -24.30
N ALA A 27 -13.02 -21.65 -23.52
CA ALA A 27 -13.17 -21.86 -22.10
C ALA A 27 -13.76 -20.57 -21.52
N SER A 28 -14.95 -20.66 -20.93
CA SER A 28 -15.56 -19.55 -20.19
C SER A 28 -14.61 -19.17 -19.09
N ALA A 29 -13.94 -18.03 -19.24
CA ALA A 29 -13.11 -17.46 -18.19
C ALA A 29 -14.04 -17.14 -17.01
N SER A 30 -13.97 -17.97 -15.95
CA SER A 30 -14.63 -17.67 -14.69
C SER A 30 -14.06 -16.35 -14.18
N ALA A 31 -14.87 -15.30 -14.16
CA ALA A 31 -14.49 -14.02 -13.61
C ALA A 31 -14.11 -14.24 -12.13
N THR A 32 -12.83 -14.09 -11.82
CA THR A 32 -12.36 -14.09 -10.43
C THR A 32 -13.10 -12.95 -9.70
N PRO A 33 -13.82 -13.23 -8.60
CA PRO A 33 -14.52 -12.18 -7.89
C PRO A 33 -13.49 -11.11 -7.49
N ALA A 34 -13.79 -9.85 -7.78
CA ALA A 34 -12.93 -8.74 -7.41
C ALA A 34 -12.74 -8.77 -5.89
N ALA A 35 -11.49 -8.91 -5.45
CA ALA A 35 -11.17 -8.92 -4.03
C ALA A 35 -11.68 -7.61 -3.41
N SER A 36 -12.52 -7.72 -2.39
CA SER A 36 -13.03 -6.55 -1.67
C SER A 36 -11.87 -5.78 -1.06
N VAL A 37 -11.72 -4.51 -1.42
CA VAL A 37 -10.66 -3.67 -0.88
C VAL A 37 -11.07 -3.22 0.52
N SER A 38 -10.37 -3.71 1.53
CA SER A 38 -10.61 -3.28 2.91
C SER A 38 -10.20 -1.82 3.11
N ARG A 39 -11.10 -1.05 3.68
CA ARG A 39 -10.86 0.34 4.07
C ARG A 39 -10.68 0.42 5.58
N TYR A 40 -9.84 1.36 6.01
CA TYR A 40 -9.50 1.52 7.41
C TYR A 40 -9.66 2.97 7.84
N ARG A 41 -10.16 3.19 9.04
CA ARG A 41 -9.98 4.42 9.78
C ARG A 41 -8.71 4.28 10.62
N ILE A 42 -7.81 5.25 10.52
CA ILE A 42 -6.54 5.28 11.27
C ILE A 42 -6.71 6.27 12.41
N MET A 43 -6.68 5.78 13.65
CA MET A 43 -7.04 6.55 14.83
C MET A 43 -5.93 6.49 15.87
N GLN A 44 -5.69 7.62 16.53
CA GLN A 44 -4.87 7.66 17.73
C GLN A 44 -5.77 7.48 18.96
N PRO A 45 -5.55 6.44 19.78
CA PRO A 45 -6.27 6.24 21.02
C PRO A 45 -5.66 7.13 22.13
N SER A 46 -5.90 8.43 22.10
CA SER A 46 -5.44 9.34 23.14
C SER A 46 -6.54 9.78 24.10
N SER A 47 -6.14 10.34 25.24
CA SER A 47 -7.00 10.85 26.28
C SER A 47 -7.96 11.94 25.74
N GLY A 48 -9.25 11.72 25.85
CA GLY A 48 -10.28 12.72 25.54
C GLY A 48 -10.97 12.64 24.19
N GLY A 49 -10.70 11.59 23.42
CA GLY A 49 -11.34 11.32 22.14
C GLY A 49 -10.34 10.88 21.09
N ASN A 50 -10.83 10.10 20.16
CA ASN A 50 -9.99 9.61 19.06
C ASN A 50 -9.66 10.76 18.11
N VAL A 51 -8.38 10.90 17.78
CA VAL A 51 -7.90 11.74 16.68
C VAL A 51 -7.74 10.84 15.46
N CYS A 52 -8.29 11.23 14.32
CA CYS A 52 -8.20 10.47 13.07
C CYS A 52 -7.20 11.10 12.11
N LEU A 53 -6.53 10.24 11.36
CA LEU A 53 -5.77 10.65 10.19
C LEU A 53 -6.74 10.99 9.06
N ASP A 54 -6.71 12.23 8.61
CA ASP A 54 -7.55 12.76 7.53
C ASP A 54 -6.70 13.11 6.31
N ALA A 55 -7.16 12.75 5.10
CA ALA A 55 -6.46 13.02 3.87
C ALA A 55 -6.49 14.51 3.45
N GLY A 56 -7.33 15.32 4.10
CA GLY A 56 -7.35 16.77 3.96
C GLY A 56 -6.24 17.49 4.71
N PHE A 57 -5.23 16.78 5.19
CA PHE A 57 -4.07 17.29 5.94
C PHE A 57 -4.36 17.66 7.39
N GLU A 58 -5.38 17.08 7.99
CA GLU A 58 -5.70 17.38 9.38
C GLU A 58 -5.72 16.12 10.26
N PHE A 59 -5.11 16.23 11.45
CA PHE A 59 -5.43 15.35 12.56
C PHE A 59 -6.56 16.00 13.33
N SER A 60 -7.79 15.65 13.00
CA SER A 60 -8.98 16.16 13.66
C SER A 60 -9.59 15.12 14.58
N LYS A 61 -10.51 15.54 15.42
CA LYS A 61 -11.39 14.57 16.07
C LYS A 61 -12.06 13.73 14.99
N CYS A 62 -12.04 12.41 15.18
CA CYS A 62 -12.70 11.51 14.24
C CYS A 62 -14.12 11.99 13.97
N GLN A 63 -14.41 12.26 12.73
CA GLN A 63 -15.77 12.63 12.34
C GLN A 63 -16.61 11.37 12.21
N TYR A 64 -17.83 11.46 12.67
CA TYR A 64 -18.81 10.39 12.47
C TYR A 64 -19.60 10.74 11.21
N GLY A 65 -19.58 9.85 10.22
CA GLY A 65 -20.49 9.88 9.09
C GLY A 65 -21.92 9.57 9.52
N PRO A 66 -22.83 9.28 8.58
CA PRO A 66 -24.20 8.90 8.88
C PRO A 66 -24.32 7.65 9.76
N SER A 67 -23.25 6.87 9.85
CA SER A 67 -23.07 5.76 10.80
C SER A 67 -21.73 5.88 11.51
N PRO A 68 -21.63 5.49 12.81
CA PRO A 68 -20.35 5.48 13.55
C PRO A 68 -19.27 4.61 12.88
N ASP A 69 -19.67 3.63 12.07
CA ASP A 69 -18.79 2.70 11.36
C ASP A 69 -18.50 3.14 9.91
N ASP A 70 -19.18 4.19 9.42
CA ASP A 70 -18.94 4.76 8.10
C ASP A 70 -18.34 6.18 8.20
N PRO A 71 -17.00 6.29 8.32
CA PRO A 71 -16.31 7.57 8.40
C PRO A 71 -16.43 8.37 7.10
N PRO A 72 -16.22 9.70 7.12
CA PRO A 72 -16.09 10.51 5.93
C PRO A 72 -15.04 9.94 4.97
N SER A 73 -15.20 10.24 3.69
CA SER A 73 -14.30 9.71 2.64
C SER A 73 -12.82 10.04 2.89
N LEU A 74 -12.54 11.20 3.49
CA LEU A 74 -11.18 11.65 3.83
C LEU A 74 -10.53 10.82 4.96
N GLU A 75 -11.31 10.16 5.80
CA GLU A 75 -10.80 9.27 6.85
C GLU A 75 -10.76 7.79 6.43
N LYS A 76 -11.11 7.46 5.16
CA LYS A 76 -11.12 6.08 4.63
C LYS A 76 -9.82 5.77 3.91
N TRP A 77 -8.96 5.00 4.54
CA TRP A 77 -7.66 4.64 4.02
C TRP A 77 -7.62 3.19 3.52
N ILE A 78 -6.88 2.97 2.46
CA ILE A 78 -6.61 1.65 1.89
C ILE A 78 -5.14 1.32 2.13
N LEU A 79 -4.86 0.09 2.53
CA LEU A 79 -3.49 -0.41 2.66
C LEU A 79 -3.13 -1.17 1.39
N VAL A 80 -2.24 -0.61 0.60
CA VAL A 80 -1.75 -1.23 -0.63
C VAL A 80 -0.40 -1.87 -0.34
N PRO A 81 -0.23 -3.20 -0.49
CA PRO A 81 1.05 -3.86 -0.30
C PRO A 81 2.15 -3.21 -1.16
N ALA A 82 3.31 -3.01 -0.56
CA ALA A 82 4.50 -2.47 -1.20
C ALA A 82 5.71 -3.38 -0.95
N ALA A 83 6.90 -2.94 -1.32
CA ALA A 83 8.11 -3.75 -1.19
C ALA A 83 8.45 -4.08 0.28
N ASN A 84 9.13 -5.21 0.50
CA ASN A 84 9.72 -5.60 1.80
C ASN A 84 8.73 -5.66 2.98
N GLY A 85 7.47 -6.01 2.72
CA GLY A 85 6.42 -6.08 3.75
C GLY A 85 5.91 -4.72 4.24
N SER A 86 6.27 -3.64 3.56
CA SER A 86 5.68 -2.32 3.77
C SER A 86 4.32 -2.21 3.08
N VAL A 87 3.61 -1.13 3.38
CA VAL A 87 2.35 -0.75 2.72
C VAL A 87 2.41 0.71 2.31
N GLN A 88 1.73 1.07 1.23
CA GLN A 88 1.29 2.44 1.01
C GLN A 88 -0.06 2.64 1.71
N ILE A 89 -0.20 3.75 2.41
CA ILE A 89 -1.43 4.17 3.08
C ILE A 89 -2.10 5.19 2.17
N LYS A 90 -3.18 4.77 1.49
CA LYS A 90 -3.76 5.46 0.35
C LYS A 90 -5.18 5.95 0.62
N ASN A 91 -5.49 7.18 0.23
CA ASN A 91 -6.84 7.73 0.13
C ASN A 91 -7.03 8.32 -1.28
N GLY A 92 -7.99 7.78 -2.06
CA GLY A 92 -8.18 8.18 -3.45
C GLY A 92 -6.91 7.97 -4.29
N THR A 93 -6.37 9.05 -4.84
CA THR A 93 -5.12 9.08 -5.63
C THR A 93 -3.90 9.51 -4.81
N PHE A 94 -4.10 9.86 -3.53
CA PHE A 94 -3.06 10.34 -2.64
C PHE A 94 -2.59 9.24 -1.68
N CYS A 95 -1.31 9.29 -1.32
CA CYS A 95 -0.68 8.41 -0.34
C CYS A 95 -0.06 9.24 0.79
N LEU A 96 -0.09 8.68 2.00
CA LEU A 96 0.65 9.24 3.13
C LEU A 96 2.13 9.29 2.77
N ASP A 97 2.75 10.45 2.90
CA ASP A 97 4.12 10.75 2.47
C ASP A 97 4.92 11.42 3.58
N LEU A 98 6.18 11.02 3.72
CA LEU A 98 7.07 11.54 4.76
C LEU A 98 7.41 13.04 4.58
N SER A 99 7.35 13.55 3.36
CA SER A 99 7.70 14.95 3.06
C SER A 99 6.58 15.93 3.38
N MET A 100 5.34 15.55 3.09
CA MET A 100 4.17 16.42 3.27
C MET A 100 2.89 15.59 3.38
N PHE A 101 2.61 14.97 4.49
CA PHE A 101 1.42 14.20 4.85
C PHE A 101 0.75 13.38 3.72
N THR A 102 0.33 14.01 2.61
CA THR A 102 -0.17 13.29 1.42
C THR A 102 0.40 13.87 0.15
N GLN A 103 0.79 12.97 -0.76
CA GLN A 103 1.28 13.26 -2.10
C GLN A 103 0.59 12.32 -3.10
N PRO A 104 0.55 12.64 -4.38
CA PRO A 104 0.14 11.68 -5.39
C PRO A 104 0.90 10.35 -5.21
N CYS A 105 0.18 9.24 -5.24
CA CYS A 105 0.81 7.94 -5.02
C CYS A 105 1.84 7.63 -6.10
N ALA A 106 3.08 7.36 -5.70
CA ALA A 106 4.18 6.97 -6.58
C ALA A 106 4.65 5.56 -6.25
N LYS A 107 4.73 4.69 -7.27
CA LYS A 107 5.19 3.31 -7.09
C LYS A 107 6.69 3.31 -6.78
N GLY A 108 7.05 2.63 -5.70
CA GLY A 108 8.46 2.50 -5.30
C GLY A 108 9.02 3.69 -4.51
N ASP A 109 8.24 4.74 -4.29
CA ASP A 109 8.67 5.86 -3.47
C ASP A 109 8.82 5.43 -2.01
N GLY A 110 10.04 5.49 -1.50
CA GLY A 110 10.36 5.13 -0.12
C GLY A 110 9.67 6.03 0.92
N ALA A 111 9.45 7.31 0.61
CA ALA A 111 8.76 8.24 1.48
C ALA A 111 7.29 7.86 1.71
N GLN A 112 6.71 7.06 0.81
CA GLN A 112 5.33 6.56 0.87
C GLN A 112 5.23 5.11 1.36
N GLN A 113 6.33 4.49 1.80
CA GLN A 113 6.36 3.11 2.26
C GLN A 113 6.40 3.06 3.79
N TRP A 114 5.38 2.44 4.38
CA TRP A 114 5.15 2.42 5.81
C TRP A 114 5.12 1.00 6.35
N PHE A 115 5.74 0.79 7.49
CA PHE A 115 5.68 -0.44 8.25
C PHE A 115 4.74 -0.27 9.44
N ARG A 116 3.91 -1.25 9.70
CA ARG A 116 3.08 -1.33 10.90
C ARG A 116 3.79 -2.20 11.92
N VAL A 117 4.41 -1.57 12.91
CA VAL A 117 5.14 -2.25 13.97
C VAL A 117 4.24 -2.33 15.21
N SER A 118 4.00 -3.54 15.72
CA SER A 118 3.12 -3.74 16.88
C SER A 118 3.60 -2.91 18.08
N ALA A 119 2.67 -2.17 18.68
CA ALA A 119 2.86 -1.42 19.92
C ALA A 119 2.09 -2.03 21.11
N GLY A 120 1.42 -3.18 20.89
CA GLY A 120 0.60 -3.88 21.87
C GLY A 120 -0.88 -3.45 21.81
N ASN A 121 -1.75 -4.26 22.43
CA ASN A 121 -3.18 -3.99 22.58
C ASN A 121 -3.92 -3.61 21.25
N GLY A 122 -3.55 -4.26 20.15
CA GLY A 122 -4.14 -3.99 18.83
C GLY A 122 -3.75 -2.62 18.24
N THR A 123 -2.68 -2.04 18.75
CA THR A 123 -2.12 -0.77 18.24
C THR A 123 -0.77 -0.97 17.57
N VAL A 124 -0.37 -0.01 16.75
CA VAL A 124 0.89 -0.05 16.00
C VAL A 124 1.58 1.32 15.99
N LEU A 125 2.89 1.30 15.78
CA LEU A 125 3.64 2.43 15.24
C LEU A 125 3.56 2.37 13.71
N VAL A 126 3.36 3.50 13.05
CA VAL A 126 3.40 3.66 11.59
C VAL A 126 4.77 4.23 11.25
N VAL A 127 5.67 3.36 10.76
CA VAL A 127 7.10 3.63 10.64
C VAL A 127 7.53 3.76 9.20
N ASN A 128 8.18 4.87 8.84
CA ASN A 128 8.91 5.02 7.59
C ASN A 128 10.41 4.74 7.81
N LYS A 129 11.01 3.96 6.94
CA LYS A 129 12.43 3.57 7.02
C LYS A 129 13.27 4.09 5.84
N SER A 130 12.75 5.02 5.04
CA SER A 130 13.48 5.57 3.88
C SER A 130 14.62 6.50 4.30
N THR A 131 14.58 7.00 5.52
CA THR A 131 15.62 7.87 6.08
C THR A 131 16.60 7.08 6.95
N ARG A 132 17.77 7.67 7.23
CA ARG A 132 18.79 7.07 8.10
C ARG A 132 18.26 6.67 9.47
N PHE A 133 17.33 7.43 10.01
CA PHE A 133 16.66 7.15 11.27
C PHE A 133 15.17 6.90 11.01
N PRO A 134 14.59 5.79 11.51
CA PRO A 134 13.17 5.51 11.34
C PRO A 134 12.31 6.68 11.85
N GLN A 135 11.38 7.11 11.02
CA GLN A 135 10.42 8.16 11.35
C GLN A 135 9.06 7.54 11.61
N CYS A 136 8.41 7.95 12.68
CA CYS A 136 7.07 7.53 13.04
C CYS A 136 6.05 8.64 12.79
N LEU A 137 4.87 8.25 12.34
CA LEU A 137 3.70 9.13 12.28
C LEU A 137 3.35 9.58 13.72
N ASP A 138 3.29 10.89 13.92
CA ASP A 138 3.01 11.51 15.21
C ASP A 138 1.74 12.37 15.12
N SER A 139 0.94 12.43 16.18
CA SER A 139 -0.34 13.14 16.20
C SER A 139 -0.23 14.67 16.18
N PHE A 140 0.96 15.22 16.24
CA PHE A 140 1.20 16.66 16.16
C PHE A 140 1.65 17.14 14.78
N TRP A 141 1.13 16.57 13.69
CA TRP A 141 1.39 17.02 12.32
C TRP A 141 2.85 16.88 11.90
N THR A 142 3.56 15.94 12.49
CA THR A 142 4.97 15.74 12.20
C THR A 142 5.32 14.27 12.11
N PHE A 143 6.39 14.01 11.42
CA PHE A 143 7.08 12.73 11.50
C PHE A 143 8.27 12.92 12.42
N LYS A 144 8.36 12.12 13.45
CA LYS A 144 9.42 12.20 14.47
C LYS A 144 10.17 10.88 14.55
N THR A 145 11.38 10.92 15.05
CA THR A 145 12.10 9.69 15.41
C THR A 145 11.21 8.80 16.27
N CYS A 146 11.14 7.52 15.92
CA CYS A 146 10.28 6.57 16.63
C CYS A 146 10.73 6.39 18.08
N VAL A 147 9.81 6.57 19.00
CA VAL A 147 10.03 6.37 20.45
C VAL A 147 9.07 5.32 20.96
N LYS A 148 9.61 4.23 21.52
CA LYS A 148 8.80 3.15 22.08
C LYS A 148 7.99 3.65 23.27
N GLY A 149 6.67 3.45 23.22
CA GLY A 149 5.75 3.86 24.30
C GLY A 149 5.26 5.31 24.19
N ASP A 150 5.71 6.08 23.24
CA ASP A 150 5.16 7.40 22.97
C ASP A 150 3.72 7.30 22.51
N LYS A 151 2.79 7.75 23.35
CA LYS A 151 1.34 7.67 23.09
C LYS A 151 0.93 8.46 21.85
N GLN A 152 1.71 9.46 21.44
CA GLN A 152 1.43 10.29 20.27
C GLN A 152 1.78 9.59 18.95
N GLN A 153 2.58 8.54 19.02
CA GLN A 153 3.00 7.73 17.87
C GLN A 153 2.25 6.41 17.76
N ILE A 154 1.30 6.15 18.66
CA ILE A 154 0.54 4.89 18.70
C ILE A 154 -0.77 5.05 17.96
N TRP A 155 -1.02 4.16 16.99
CA TRP A 155 -2.17 4.20 16.10
C TRP A 155 -2.98 2.90 16.13
N ARG A 156 -4.27 3.01 15.87
CA ARG A 156 -5.17 1.86 15.69
C ARG A 156 -5.79 1.93 14.30
N PHE A 157 -5.81 0.80 13.62
CA PHE A 157 -6.49 0.63 12.34
C PHE A 157 -7.82 -0.08 12.59
N LYS A 158 -8.93 0.64 12.45
CA LYS A 158 -10.30 0.09 12.54
C LYS A 158 -10.84 -0.08 11.13
N LEU A 159 -11.40 -1.26 10.81
CA LEU A 159 -12.12 -1.44 9.55
C LEU A 159 -13.25 -0.41 9.46
N ALA A 160 -13.39 0.20 8.30
CA ALA A 160 -14.48 1.09 7.94
C ALA A 160 -15.43 0.32 7.02
N SER A 161 -16.72 0.47 7.27
CA SER A 161 -17.79 -0.07 6.41
C SER A 161 -17.92 0.69 5.10
#